data_b53421eafb111b0fc0dae31f5b8cadc7
#
_entry.id   b53421eafb111b0fc0dae31f5b8cadc7
#
_cell.length_a   1.000
_cell.length_b   1.000
_cell.length_c   1.000
_cell.angle_alpha   90.00
_cell.angle_beta   90.00
_cell.angle_gamma   90.00
#
_symmetry.space_group_name_H-M   'P 1'
#
loop_
_entity.id
_entity.type
_entity.pdbx_description
1 polymer ?
#
loop_
_entity_poly.entity_id
_entity_poly.type
_entity_poly.pdbx_seq_one_letter_code
_entity_poly.pdbx_strand_id
1 'polypeptide(L)' 'MNNQNLLERITFNPQVLAGKPIIRGLRISVAMILELLAKGASTEEILEDYPELEPEDIQAALLYCRC' A
#
# COMPACT_ATOMS: atom_id res chain seq x y z
N MET A 1 -12.41 4.18 -13.86
CA MET A 1 -11.30 4.58 -12.97
C MET A 1 -9.96 4.32 -13.64
N ASN A 2 -9.04 5.24 -13.49
CA ASN A 2 -7.74 5.13 -14.13
C ASN A 2 -6.77 4.38 -13.21
N ASN A 3 -6.38 3.15 -13.60
CA ASN A 3 -5.45 2.33 -12.82
C ASN A 3 -4.10 3.00 -12.64
N GLN A 4 -3.71 3.85 -13.59
CA GLN A 4 -2.44 4.55 -13.50
C GLN A 4 -2.43 5.51 -12.31
N ASN A 5 -3.57 6.14 -12.02
CA ASN A 5 -3.66 7.02 -10.86
C ASN A 5 -3.45 6.26 -9.56
N LEU A 6 -3.94 5.03 -9.48
CA LEU A 6 -3.71 4.20 -8.30
C LEU A 6 -2.23 3.85 -8.16
N LEU A 7 -1.59 3.49 -9.26
CA LEU A 7 -0.17 3.10 -9.21
C LEU A 7 0.74 4.27 -8.82
N GLU A 8 0.30 5.52 -9.05
CA GLU A 8 1.07 6.68 -8.63
C GLU A 8 1.20 6.81 -7.13
N ARG A 9 0.35 6.10 -6.37
CA ARG A 9 0.46 6.07 -4.92
C ARG A 9 1.62 5.21 -4.44
N ILE A 10 2.19 4.37 -5.31
CA ILE A 10 3.32 3.54 -4.97
C ILE A 10 4.60 4.33 -5.25
N THR A 11 5.41 4.53 -4.24
CA THR A 11 6.65 5.29 -4.37
C THR A 11 7.83 4.47 -3.88
N PHE A 12 9.03 4.96 -4.18
CA PHE A 12 10.26 4.29 -3.82
C PHE A 12 11.22 5.32 -3.26
N ASN A 13 11.82 5.01 -2.12
CA ASN A 13 12.81 5.90 -1.53
C ASN A 13 13.91 5.02 -0.93
N PRO A 14 15.17 5.13 -1.44
CA PRO A 14 16.24 4.27 -0.94
C PRO A 14 16.47 4.37 0.56
N GLN A 15 16.09 5.50 1.17
CA GLN A 15 16.28 5.72 2.59
C GLN A 15 15.11 5.27 3.42
N VAL A 16 14.04 4.79 2.78
CA VAL A 16 12.88 4.29 3.49
C VAL A 16 12.72 2.81 3.15
N LEU A 17 12.85 1.95 4.15
CA LEU A 17 12.71 0.50 4.00
C LEU A 17 13.56 -0.04 2.86
N ALA A 18 14.77 0.50 2.71
CA ALA A 18 15.77 0.03 1.74
C ALA A 18 15.26 0.08 0.29
N GLY A 19 14.42 1.04 -0.04
CA GLY A 19 13.94 1.24 -1.41
C GLY A 19 12.80 0.32 -1.82
N LYS A 20 12.20 -0.38 -0.88
CA LYS A 20 11.03 -1.22 -1.20
C LYS A 20 9.85 -0.35 -1.60
N PRO A 21 8.90 -0.90 -2.39
CA PRO A 21 7.69 -0.13 -2.73
C PRO A 21 6.93 0.24 -1.48
N ILE A 22 6.61 1.52 -1.35
CA ILE A 22 5.91 2.06 -0.20
C ILE A 22 4.74 2.91 -0.67
N ILE A 23 3.84 3.25 0.26
CA ILE A 23 2.65 4.04 -0.03
C ILE A 23 2.96 5.52 0.23
N ARG A 24 2.90 6.33 -0.84
CA ARG A 24 2.94 7.80 -0.77
C ARG A 24 4.03 8.35 0.15
N GLY A 25 5.22 7.72 0.11
CA GLY A 25 6.34 8.17 0.93
C GLY A 25 6.21 7.82 2.41
N LEU A 26 5.17 7.11 2.81
CA LEU A 26 5.01 6.64 4.18
C LEU A 26 5.91 5.43 4.43
N ARG A 27 6.15 5.12 5.71
CA ARG A 27 6.94 3.94 6.04
C ARG A 27 6.06 2.68 6.10
N ILE A 28 5.11 2.61 5.19
CA ILE A 28 4.19 1.48 5.07
C ILE A 28 4.42 0.87 3.70
N SER A 29 4.94 -0.36 3.69
CA SER A 29 5.27 -1.02 2.43
C SER A 29 4.06 -1.70 1.82
N VAL A 30 4.10 -1.84 0.50
CA VAL A 30 3.10 -2.64 -0.21
C VAL A 30 3.07 -4.06 0.35
N ALA A 31 4.25 -4.64 0.61
CA ALA A 31 4.34 -6.00 1.13
C ALA A 31 3.63 -6.14 2.47
N MET A 32 3.74 -5.13 3.34
CA MET A 32 3.07 -5.17 4.64
C MET A 32 1.56 -5.22 4.48
N ILE A 33 1.02 -4.40 3.58
CA ILE A 33 -0.41 -4.38 3.33
C ILE A 33 -0.88 -5.73 2.81
N LEU A 34 -0.14 -6.29 1.85
CA LEU A 34 -0.50 -7.58 1.27
C LEU A 34 -0.45 -8.68 2.31
N GLU A 35 0.53 -8.64 3.21
CA GLU A 35 0.63 -9.63 4.27
C GLU A 35 -0.55 -9.55 5.23
N LEU A 36 -0.96 -8.34 5.59
CA LEU A 36 -2.12 -8.17 6.47
C LEU A 36 -3.38 -8.74 5.82
N LEU A 37 -3.57 -8.47 4.53
CA LEU A 37 -4.71 -9.02 3.81
C LEU A 37 -4.65 -10.54 3.75
N ALA A 38 -3.46 -11.09 3.53
CA ALA A 38 -3.29 -12.54 3.47
C ALA A 38 -3.62 -13.22 4.80
N LYS A 39 -3.43 -12.50 5.90
CA LYS A 39 -3.73 -13.02 7.23
C LYS A 39 -5.20 -12.85 7.60
N GLY A 40 -6.01 -12.30 6.71
CA GLY A 40 -7.44 -12.17 6.93
C GLY A 40 -7.90 -10.80 7.43
N ALA A 41 -6.99 -9.82 7.51
CA ALA A 41 -7.40 -8.48 7.90
C ALA A 41 -8.27 -7.87 6.81
N SER A 42 -9.33 -7.18 7.21
CA SER A 42 -10.15 -6.46 6.27
C SER A 42 -9.55 -5.09 5.96
N THR A 43 -9.97 -4.50 4.84
CA THR A 43 -9.56 -3.15 4.51
C THR A 43 -9.87 -2.19 5.66
N GLU A 44 -11.06 -2.33 6.24
CA GLU A 44 -11.48 -1.45 7.33
C GLU A 44 -10.55 -1.58 8.55
N GLU A 45 -10.14 -2.80 8.87
CA GLU A 45 -9.23 -3.01 9.99
C GLU A 45 -7.87 -2.37 9.72
N ILE A 46 -7.38 -2.49 8.50
CA ILE A 46 -6.09 -1.91 8.15
C ILE A 46 -6.16 -0.39 8.24
N LEU A 47 -7.25 0.21 7.76
CA LEU A 47 -7.42 1.66 7.81
C LEU A 47 -7.54 2.17 9.23
N GLU A 48 -8.12 1.36 10.12
CA GLU A 48 -8.22 1.71 11.53
C GLU A 48 -6.84 1.72 12.20
N ASP A 49 -6.04 0.71 11.89
CA ASP A 49 -4.72 0.56 12.49
C ASP A 49 -3.71 1.57 11.92
N TYR A 50 -3.89 1.98 10.68
CA TYR A 50 -2.98 2.90 9.99
C TYR A 50 -3.78 4.06 9.42
N PRO A 51 -4.12 5.04 10.26
CA PRO A 51 -5.03 6.12 9.84
C PRO A 51 -4.47 7.00 8.72
N GLU A 52 -3.16 6.95 8.44
CA GLU A 52 -2.61 7.66 7.30
C GLU A 52 -3.04 7.07 5.96
N LEU A 53 -3.47 5.81 5.96
CA LEU A 53 -3.86 5.14 4.72
C LEU A 53 -5.26 5.53 4.29
N GLU A 54 -5.48 5.49 3.00
CA GLU A 54 -6.78 5.69 2.37
C GLU A 54 -7.20 4.39 1.70
N PRO A 55 -8.51 4.18 1.47
CA PRO A 55 -8.96 2.95 0.79
C PRO A 55 -8.27 2.75 -0.55
N GLU A 56 -7.99 3.83 -1.27
CA GLU A 56 -7.32 3.75 -2.56
C GLU A 56 -5.89 3.25 -2.43
N ASP A 57 -5.27 3.44 -1.26
CA ASP A 57 -3.92 2.90 -1.02
C ASP A 57 -3.94 1.38 -1.00
N ILE A 58 -4.98 0.80 -0.40
CA ILE A 58 -5.14 -0.66 -0.39
C ILE A 58 -5.35 -1.17 -1.81
N GLN A 59 -6.17 -0.47 -2.58
CA GLN A 59 -6.41 -0.84 -3.97
C GLN A 59 -5.13 -0.75 -4.79
N ALA A 60 -4.32 0.29 -4.53
CA ALA A 60 -3.04 0.45 -5.23
C ALA A 60 -2.09 -0.71 -4.93
N ALA A 61 -2.04 -1.13 -3.66
CA ALA A 61 -1.18 -2.24 -3.28
C ALA A 61 -1.59 -3.53 -4.00
N LEU A 62 -2.90 -3.80 -4.06
CA LEU A 62 -3.40 -4.97 -4.74
C LEU A 62 -3.13 -4.92 -6.24
N LEU A 63 -3.30 -3.75 -6.83
CA LEU A 63 -3.02 -3.58 -8.25
C LEU A 63 -1.54 -3.77 -8.55
N TYR A 64 -0.67 -3.21 -7.72
CA TYR A 64 0.78 -3.34 -7.90
C TYR A 64 1.20 -4.80 -7.85
N CYS A 65 0.59 -5.57 -6.96
CA CYS A 65 0.90 -6.98 -6.79
C CYS A 65 0.61 -7.80 -8.06
N ARG A 66 -0.29 -7.33 -8.90
CA ARG A 66 -0.68 -8.04 -10.12
C ARG A 66 0.27 -7.80 -11.29
N CYS A 67 1.18 -6.88 -11.15
CA CYS A 67 2.13 -6.56 -12.23
C CYS A 67 3.33 -7.54 -12.24
#